data_b3ab59ba7e6ab15db020fd6cad5215fc
#
_entry.id   b3ab59ba7e6ab15db020fd6cad5215fc
#
_cell.length_a   1.000
_cell.length_b   1.000
_cell.length_c   1.000
_cell.angle_alpha   90.00
_cell.angle_beta   90.00
_cell.angle_gamma   90.00
#
_symmetry.space_group_name_H-M   'P 1'
#
loop_
_entity.id
_entity.type
_entity.pdbx_description
1 polymer ?
#
loop_
_entity_poly.entity_id
_entity_poly.type
_entity_poly.pdbx_seq_one_letter_code
_entity_poly.pdbx_strand_id
1 'polypeptide(L)'
;MNQNNKLTLSRTNTVVRIPEDIVGPQVSLFANVVSTTPVATVDLWTFLLTTSYQNIVDEYRGTKDPDIRAKIKKFEIPCVTVAGVFDTRAKKRLQHLHSGYICIDIDGKQNPRVKGRWNLVKNMLKERISSLCYAGLSVGGDGLCCIFRIAYPERHKAHFYALVDEIQERTPLIVDESGSDVVRLRVASYDPHPYFNPDAPPYLYYKPNKYSAPRRVKKARNAEMDVVTKQRAYSLIKIIQKKQIDITVGRAVWKSIGQALASEFGPEEGLRLFH
;
A
#
# COMPACT_ATOMS: atom_id res chain seq x y z
N MET A 1 3.84 -32.28 52.22
CA MET A 1 4.15 -32.69 50.83
C MET A 1 3.19 -31.98 49.90
N ASN A 2 3.59 -30.82 49.40
CA ASN A 2 2.78 -30.04 48.45
C ASN A 2 3.44 -30.15 47.09
N GLN A 3 2.83 -30.87 46.16
CA GLN A 3 3.24 -30.89 44.74
C GLN A 3 2.53 -29.78 44.00
N ASN A 4 3.28 -28.73 43.67
CA ASN A 4 2.85 -27.69 42.74
C ASN A 4 2.84 -28.24 41.31
N ASN A 5 1.67 -28.61 40.79
CA ASN A 5 1.48 -28.85 39.37
C ASN A 5 1.48 -27.53 38.60
N LYS A 6 2.63 -27.16 38.07
CA LYS A 6 2.72 -26.13 37.02
C LYS A 6 2.17 -26.74 35.71
N LEU A 7 0.97 -26.36 35.35
CA LEU A 7 0.42 -26.58 34.00
C LEU A 7 1.24 -25.75 33.00
N THR A 8 2.14 -26.41 32.31
CA THR A 8 2.83 -25.84 31.14
C THR A 8 1.85 -25.86 29.98
N LEU A 9 1.24 -24.71 29.69
CA LEU A 9 0.44 -24.54 28.47
C LEU A 9 1.40 -24.68 27.26
N SER A 10 1.36 -25.80 26.59
CA SER A 10 2.01 -26.00 25.30
C SER A 10 1.36 -25.05 24.30
N ARG A 11 2.10 -24.03 23.84
CA ARG A 11 1.72 -23.23 22.68
C ARG A 11 1.76 -24.14 21.46
N THR A 12 0.62 -24.67 21.07
CA THR A 12 0.48 -25.32 19.75
C THR A 12 0.62 -24.22 18.69
N ASN A 13 1.79 -24.14 18.09
CA ASN A 13 2.01 -23.37 16.87
C ASN A 13 1.17 -24.01 15.77
N THR A 14 -0.02 -23.47 15.52
CA THR A 14 -0.83 -23.86 14.39
C THR A 14 -0.21 -23.24 13.14
N VAL A 15 0.72 -23.95 12.52
CA VAL A 15 1.26 -23.58 11.21
C VAL A 15 0.13 -23.77 10.21
N VAL A 16 -0.29 -22.69 9.56
CA VAL A 16 -1.20 -22.80 8.41
C VAL A 16 -0.43 -23.54 7.31
N ARG A 17 -0.78 -24.80 7.09
CA ARG A 17 -0.22 -25.58 5.99
C ARG A 17 -0.94 -25.17 4.70
N ILE A 18 -0.19 -24.71 3.72
CA ILE A 18 -0.69 -24.59 2.35
C ILE A 18 -0.86 -26.02 1.85
N PRO A 19 -2.06 -26.44 1.42
CA PRO A 19 -2.21 -27.71 0.73
C PRO A 19 -1.27 -27.76 -0.47
N GLU A 20 -0.64 -28.89 -0.75
CA GLU A 20 0.38 -29.04 -1.80
C GLU A 20 -0.15 -28.76 -3.21
N ASP A 21 -1.45 -28.84 -3.39
CA ASP A 21 -2.20 -28.58 -4.63
C ASP A 21 -2.54 -27.10 -4.86
N ILE A 22 -2.33 -26.23 -3.87
CA ILE A 22 -2.63 -24.79 -4.01
C ILE A 22 -1.40 -24.03 -4.53
N VAL A 23 -1.42 -23.67 -5.79
CA VAL A 23 -0.42 -22.84 -6.44
C VAL A 23 -0.96 -21.41 -6.54
N GLY A 24 -0.21 -20.46 -5.98
CA GLY A 24 -0.52 -19.03 -6.06
C GLY A 24 0.02 -18.37 -7.32
N PRO A 25 -0.33 -17.10 -7.54
CA PRO A 25 0.24 -16.34 -8.64
C PRO A 25 1.72 -16.07 -8.40
N GLN A 26 2.48 -16.02 -9.49
CA GLN A 26 3.89 -15.64 -9.46
C GLN A 26 4.03 -14.12 -9.29
N VAL A 27 4.92 -13.70 -8.40
CA VAL A 27 5.16 -12.30 -8.06
C VAL A 27 6.66 -12.03 -7.91
N SER A 28 7.08 -10.79 -8.15
CA SER A 28 8.48 -10.40 -7.97
C SER A 28 8.85 -10.27 -6.50
N LEU A 29 9.95 -10.92 -6.09
CA LEU A 29 10.59 -10.78 -4.79
C LEU A 29 11.71 -9.74 -4.87
N PHE A 30 11.75 -8.84 -3.91
CA PHE A 30 12.79 -7.83 -3.73
C PHE A 30 13.50 -8.04 -2.40
N ALA A 31 14.81 -7.82 -2.38
CA ALA A 31 15.61 -7.97 -1.16
C ALA A 31 15.12 -7.06 -0.02
N ASN A 32 14.59 -5.88 -0.37
CA ASN A 32 14.08 -4.88 0.58
C ASN A 32 13.24 -3.80 -0.13
N VAL A 33 12.69 -2.85 0.64
CA VAL A 33 11.78 -1.83 0.08
C VAL A 33 12.46 -0.77 -0.78
N VAL A 34 13.79 -0.63 -0.72
CA VAL A 34 14.54 0.32 -1.56
C VAL A 34 14.98 -0.30 -2.89
N SER A 35 15.03 -1.63 -2.97
CA SER A 35 15.39 -2.35 -4.19
C SER A 35 14.37 -2.08 -5.30
N THR A 36 14.84 -1.74 -6.49
CA THR A 36 14.01 -1.53 -7.68
C THR A 36 14.02 -2.71 -8.64
N THR A 37 15.06 -3.55 -8.56
CA THR A 37 15.21 -4.78 -9.35
C THR A 37 14.86 -5.99 -8.49
N PRO A 38 14.03 -6.91 -8.96
CA PRO A 38 13.70 -8.12 -8.23
C PRO A 38 14.90 -9.07 -8.17
N VAL A 39 15.00 -9.85 -7.09
CA VAL A 39 16.03 -10.88 -6.90
C VAL A 39 15.55 -12.26 -7.30
N ALA A 40 14.22 -12.47 -7.34
CA ALA A 40 13.59 -13.72 -7.74
C ALA A 40 12.11 -13.52 -8.10
N THR A 41 11.50 -14.57 -8.63
CA THR A 41 10.06 -14.73 -8.75
C THR A 41 9.62 -15.82 -7.79
N VAL A 42 8.55 -15.58 -7.02
CA VAL A 42 8.05 -16.49 -5.99
C VAL A 42 6.54 -16.64 -6.05
N ASP A 43 6.04 -17.74 -5.51
CA ASP A 43 4.61 -17.94 -5.30
C ASP A 43 4.11 -17.03 -4.18
N LEU A 44 2.99 -16.30 -4.42
CA LEU A 44 2.45 -15.32 -3.48
C LEU A 44 1.98 -15.95 -2.17
N TRP A 45 1.32 -17.12 -2.24
CA TRP A 45 0.79 -17.77 -1.04
C TRP A 45 1.92 -18.32 -0.17
N THR A 46 2.92 -18.90 -0.81
CA THR A 46 4.13 -19.34 -0.12
C THR A 46 4.82 -18.19 0.58
N PHE A 47 4.95 -17.02 -0.07
CA PHE A 47 5.55 -15.84 0.56
C PHE A 47 4.72 -15.32 1.75
N LEU A 48 3.39 -15.31 1.65
CA LEU A 48 2.52 -14.76 2.69
C LEU A 48 2.34 -15.68 3.90
N LEU A 49 2.46 -17.00 3.70
CA LEU A 49 2.17 -18.01 4.73
C LEU A 49 3.42 -18.66 5.31
N THR A 50 4.61 -18.36 4.77
CA THR A 50 5.88 -18.91 5.29
C THR A 50 6.20 -18.37 6.69
N THR A 51 6.82 -19.20 7.50
CA THR A 51 7.40 -18.82 8.79
C THR A 51 8.88 -18.39 8.67
N SER A 52 9.47 -18.49 7.47
CA SER A 52 10.90 -18.21 7.24
C SER A 52 11.32 -16.79 7.64
N TYR A 53 10.39 -15.84 7.63
CA TYR A 53 10.65 -14.44 8.00
C TYR A 53 10.32 -14.12 9.46
N GLN A 54 9.89 -15.12 10.26
CA GLN A 54 9.45 -14.87 11.63
C GLN A 54 10.53 -14.19 12.47
N ASN A 55 11.76 -14.68 12.44
CA ASN A 55 12.84 -14.17 13.28
C ASN A 55 13.11 -12.68 13.04
N ILE A 56 13.25 -12.26 11.77
CA ILE A 56 13.50 -10.84 11.43
C ILE A 56 12.28 -9.96 11.73
N VAL A 57 11.06 -10.50 11.61
CA VAL A 57 9.83 -9.79 11.97
C VAL A 57 9.71 -9.62 13.48
N ASP A 58 10.07 -10.62 14.27
CA ASP A 58 10.06 -10.57 15.72
C ASP A 58 11.14 -9.61 16.23
N GLU A 59 12.34 -9.59 15.64
CA GLU A 59 13.38 -8.60 15.89
C GLU A 59 12.85 -7.17 15.61
N TYR A 60 12.26 -6.95 14.44
CA TYR A 60 11.65 -5.67 14.07
C TYR A 60 10.59 -5.23 15.09
N ARG A 61 9.71 -6.14 15.53
CA ARG A 61 8.64 -5.85 16.48
C ARG A 61 9.20 -5.58 17.89
N GLY A 62 10.25 -6.28 18.29
CA GLY A 62 10.92 -6.15 19.59
C GLY A 62 11.80 -4.90 19.72
N THR A 63 12.27 -4.36 18.58
CA THR A 63 13.16 -3.20 18.54
C THR A 63 12.40 -1.93 18.98
N LYS A 64 12.87 -1.29 20.07
CA LYS A 64 12.29 -0.06 20.61
C LYS A 64 12.85 1.20 19.97
N ASP A 65 14.12 1.16 19.55
CA ASP A 65 14.80 2.26 18.88
C ASP A 65 14.17 2.52 17.52
N PRO A 66 13.62 3.72 17.25
CA PRO A 66 12.93 4.03 16.01
C PRO A 66 13.85 4.03 14.79
N ASP A 67 15.11 4.40 14.93
CA ASP A 67 16.07 4.49 13.83
C ASP A 67 16.56 3.10 13.44
N ILE A 68 16.87 2.25 14.40
CA ILE A 68 17.21 0.84 14.16
C ILE A 68 16.02 0.12 13.52
N ARG A 69 14.82 0.31 14.07
CA ARG A 69 13.59 -0.26 13.52
C ARG A 69 13.32 0.18 12.08
N ALA A 70 13.54 1.47 11.79
CA ALA A 70 13.40 1.99 10.42
C ALA A 70 14.43 1.37 9.47
N LYS A 71 15.68 1.16 9.95
CA LYS A 71 16.77 0.52 9.19
C LYS A 71 16.44 -0.93 8.87
N ILE A 72 16.01 -1.73 9.85
CA ILE A 72 15.59 -3.13 9.66
C ILE A 72 14.51 -3.21 8.57
N LYS A 73 13.39 -2.43 8.72
CA LYS A 73 12.31 -2.43 7.75
C LYS A 73 12.76 -2.02 6.35
N LYS A 74 13.69 -1.07 6.26
CA LYS A 74 14.11 -0.47 5.00
C LYS A 74 15.08 -1.36 4.22
N PHE A 75 15.97 -2.08 4.90
CA PHE A 75 17.12 -2.73 4.27
C PHE A 75 17.18 -4.24 4.47
N GLU A 76 16.48 -4.81 5.46
CA GLU A 76 16.70 -6.19 5.86
C GLU A 76 15.48 -7.09 5.61
N ILE A 77 14.25 -6.52 5.53
CA ILE A 77 13.06 -7.32 5.35
C ILE A 77 12.69 -7.39 3.86
N PRO A 78 12.60 -8.59 3.27
CA PRO A 78 12.21 -8.77 1.88
C PRO A 78 10.74 -8.39 1.65
N CYS A 79 10.40 -8.16 0.38
CA CYS A 79 9.06 -7.76 -0.01
C CYS A 79 8.72 -8.22 -1.42
N VAL A 80 7.42 -8.27 -1.72
CA VAL A 80 6.91 -8.68 -3.04
C VAL A 80 5.98 -7.62 -3.62
N THR A 81 5.84 -7.62 -4.96
CA THR A 81 4.79 -6.89 -5.67
C THR A 81 3.59 -7.80 -5.90
N VAL A 82 2.51 -7.61 -5.15
CA VAL A 82 1.31 -8.47 -5.22
C VAL A 82 0.69 -8.51 -6.62
N ALA A 83 0.74 -7.42 -7.36
CA ALA A 83 0.09 -7.30 -8.67
C ALA A 83 0.77 -8.11 -9.80
N GLY A 84 1.94 -8.71 -9.58
CA GLY A 84 2.58 -9.58 -10.57
C GLY A 84 4.10 -9.49 -10.64
N VAL A 85 4.64 -9.91 -11.77
CA VAL A 85 6.09 -9.96 -12.03
C VAL A 85 6.54 -8.72 -12.80
N PHE A 86 7.64 -8.11 -12.36
CA PHE A 86 8.22 -6.88 -12.91
C PHE A 86 9.70 -7.07 -13.24
N ASP A 87 10.17 -6.53 -14.37
CA ASP A 87 11.61 -6.39 -14.64
C ASP A 87 12.24 -5.39 -13.69
N THR A 88 11.52 -4.30 -13.42
CA THR A 88 11.91 -3.26 -12.47
C THR A 88 10.70 -2.49 -11.99
N ARG A 89 10.66 -2.14 -10.72
CA ARG A 89 9.63 -1.26 -10.14
C ARG A 89 9.73 0.19 -10.64
N ALA A 90 10.93 0.63 -11.03
CA ALA A 90 11.16 2.00 -11.47
C ALA A 90 10.30 2.40 -12.68
N LYS A 91 10.03 1.45 -13.58
CA LYS A 91 9.23 1.69 -14.81
C LYS A 91 7.75 1.36 -14.66
N LYS A 92 7.31 0.81 -13.53
CA LYS A 92 5.93 0.37 -13.28
C LYS A 92 5.37 -0.53 -14.40
N ARG A 93 6.24 -1.29 -15.04
CA ARG A 93 5.90 -2.15 -16.17
C ARG A 93 5.94 -3.61 -15.73
N LEU A 94 4.81 -4.28 -15.87
CA LEU A 94 4.71 -5.73 -15.69
C LEU A 94 5.48 -6.44 -16.81
N GLN A 95 6.21 -7.50 -16.44
CA GLN A 95 6.91 -8.38 -17.38
C GLN A 95 5.89 -9.29 -18.09
N HIS A 96 4.89 -9.75 -17.34
CA HIS A 96 3.82 -10.63 -17.78
C HIS A 96 2.45 -10.06 -17.43
N LEU A 97 1.42 -10.91 -17.53
CA LEU A 97 0.08 -10.55 -17.14
C LEU A 97 0.03 -10.21 -15.63
N HIS A 98 -0.90 -9.35 -15.28
CA HIS A 98 -1.20 -9.03 -13.89
C HIS A 98 -1.62 -10.30 -13.13
N SER A 99 -1.25 -10.42 -11.85
CA SER A 99 -1.57 -11.57 -10.99
C SER A 99 -3.08 -11.80 -10.78
N GLY A 100 -3.90 -10.78 -10.95
CA GLY A 100 -5.32 -10.80 -10.61
C GLY A 100 -5.59 -10.46 -9.14
N TYR A 101 -4.60 -9.97 -8.39
CA TYR A 101 -4.74 -9.65 -6.97
C TYR A 101 -4.34 -8.21 -6.64
N ILE A 102 -5.01 -7.66 -5.61
CA ILE A 102 -4.74 -6.33 -5.05
C ILE A 102 -4.43 -6.48 -3.56
N CYS A 103 -3.47 -5.67 -3.10
CA CYS A 103 -3.13 -5.52 -1.68
C CYS A 103 -3.76 -4.23 -1.14
N ILE A 104 -4.49 -4.36 -0.01
CA ILE A 104 -5.05 -3.24 0.74
C ILE A 104 -4.50 -3.29 2.16
N ASP A 105 -3.95 -2.17 2.62
CA ASP A 105 -3.41 -2.02 3.97
C ASP A 105 -4.44 -1.32 4.88
N ILE A 106 -4.63 -1.88 6.10
CA ILE A 106 -5.45 -1.30 7.17
C ILE A 106 -4.52 -0.99 8.33
N ASP A 107 -4.20 0.29 8.51
CA ASP A 107 -3.22 0.74 9.51
C ASP A 107 -3.89 0.96 10.89
N GLY A 108 -3.28 0.44 11.95
CA GLY A 108 -3.76 0.60 13.33
C GLY A 108 -3.77 2.05 13.80
N LYS A 109 -2.90 2.91 13.26
CA LYS A 109 -2.91 4.34 13.58
C LYS A 109 -4.19 5.03 13.12
N GLN A 110 -4.72 4.63 11.97
CA GLN A 110 -5.99 5.14 11.44
C GLN A 110 -7.19 4.45 12.08
N ASN A 111 -6.99 3.30 12.72
CA ASN A 111 -8.04 2.47 13.29
C ASN A 111 -7.85 2.20 14.81
N PRO A 112 -7.75 3.24 15.65
CA PRO A 112 -7.41 3.08 17.07
C PRO A 112 -8.43 2.25 17.85
N ARG A 113 -9.71 2.24 17.44
CA ARG A 113 -10.79 1.49 18.11
C ARG A 113 -10.66 -0.03 17.98
N VAL A 114 -9.98 -0.51 16.93
CA VAL A 114 -9.79 -1.95 16.68
C VAL A 114 -8.34 -2.40 16.89
N LYS A 115 -7.48 -1.50 17.34
CA LYS A 115 -6.08 -1.80 17.63
C LYS A 115 -5.97 -2.96 18.61
N GLY A 116 -5.10 -3.95 18.31
CA GLY A 116 -4.92 -5.16 19.09
C GLY A 116 -6.04 -6.20 18.96
N ARG A 117 -7.09 -5.93 18.18
CA ARG A 117 -8.23 -6.86 17.95
C ARG A 117 -8.26 -7.38 16.51
N TRP A 118 -7.10 -7.60 15.92
CA TRP A 118 -6.97 -7.91 14.49
C TRP A 118 -7.67 -9.22 14.07
N ASN A 119 -7.78 -10.21 14.96
CA ASN A 119 -8.54 -11.43 14.66
C ASN A 119 -10.05 -11.15 14.49
N LEU A 120 -10.61 -10.23 15.27
CA LEU A 120 -12.00 -9.80 15.07
C LEU A 120 -12.17 -9.03 13.77
N VAL A 121 -11.18 -8.20 13.40
CA VAL A 121 -11.19 -7.47 12.12
C VAL A 121 -11.10 -8.43 10.95
N LYS A 122 -10.24 -9.46 11.00
CA LYS A 122 -10.16 -10.50 9.96
C LYS A 122 -11.49 -11.22 9.78
N ASN A 123 -12.16 -11.61 10.87
CA ASN A 123 -13.46 -12.25 10.82
C ASN A 123 -14.55 -11.33 10.23
N MET A 124 -14.57 -10.06 10.63
CA MET A 124 -15.49 -9.07 10.09
C MET A 124 -15.30 -8.86 8.58
N LEU A 125 -14.05 -8.77 8.12
CA LEU A 125 -13.74 -8.63 6.69
C LEU A 125 -14.14 -9.88 5.91
N LYS A 126 -13.83 -11.09 6.41
CA LYS A 126 -14.23 -12.36 5.84
C LYS A 126 -15.75 -12.47 5.63
N GLU A 127 -16.54 -12.03 6.61
CA GLU A 127 -18.00 -12.11 6.56
C GLU A 127 -18.62 -11.09 5.61
N ARG A 128 -17.96 -9.93 5.42
CA ARG A 128 -18.55 -8.80 4.70
C ARG A 128 -18.01 -8.62 3.28
N ILE A 129 -16.80 -9.09 2.99
CA ILE A 129 -16.14 -8.93 1.70
C ILE A 129 -15.75 -10.30 1.15
N SER A 130 -16.61 -10.88 0.32
CA SER A 130 -16.46 -12.26 -0.17
C SER A 130 -15.21 -12.51 -1.02
N SER A 131 -14.66 -11.48 -1.65
CA SER A 131 -13.44 -11.55 -2.48
C SER A 131 -12.12 -11.50 -1.69
N LEU A 132 -12.19 -11.51 -0.35
CA LEU A 132 -11.01 -11.55 0.51
C LEU A 132 -10.34 -12.93 0.43
N CYS A 133 -9.11 -12.97 -0.09
CA CYS A 133 -8.30 -14.19 -0.18
C CYS A 133 -7.36 -14.37 1.00
N TYR A 134 -6.82 -13.28 1.53
CA TYR A 134 -5.88 -13.31 2.64
C TYR A 134 -6.02 -12.06 3.51
N ALA A 135 -5.90 -12.24 4.83
CA ALA A 135 -5.70 -11.15 5.77
C ALA A 135 -4.72 -11.59 6.85
N GLY A 136 -3.60 -10.91 6.93
CA GLY A 136 -2.55 -11.17 7.92
C GLY A 136 -1.98 -9.90 8.52
N LEU A 137 -1.35 -10.02 9.68
CA LEU A 137 -0.73 -8.90 10.36
C LEU A 137 0.30 -8.18 9.47
N SER A 138 0.32 -6.87 9.54
CA SER A 138 1.40 -6.07 8.97
C SER A 138 2.74 -6.39 9.64
N VAL A 139 3.87 -6.01 9.03
CA VAL A 139 5.20 -6.25 9.61
C VAL A 139 5.32 -5.73 11.04
N GLY A 140 4.68 -4.60 11.35
CA GLY A 140 4.64 -4.02 12.69
C GLY A 140 3.73 -4.72 13.69
N GLY A 141 2.88 -5.64 13.24
CA GLY A 141 1.87 -6.28 14.09
C GLY A 141 0.68 -5.38 14.45
N ASP A 142 0.72 -4.11 14.04
CA ASP A 142 -0.30 -3.11 14.34
C ASP A 142 -1.00 -2.65 13.06
N GLY A 143 -1.66 -3.57 12.40
CA GLY A 143 -2.38 -3.38 11.15
C GLY A 143 -2.54 -4.69 10.41
N LEU A 144 -3.32 -4.68 9.33
CA LEU A 144 -3.53 -5.81 8.44
C LEU A 144 -3.08 -5.49 7.02
N CYS A 145 -2.59 -6.50 6.34
CA CYS A 145 -2.52 -6.57 4.91
C CYS A 145 -3.60 -7.53 4.42
N CYS A 146 -4.44 -7.04 3.53
CA CYS A 146 -5.54 -7.79 2.96
C CYS A 146 -5.31 -7.97 1.45
N ILE A 147 -5.44 -9.21 0.96
CA ILE A 147 -5.32 -9.54 -0.47
C ILE A 147 -6.70 -9.90 -1.00
N PHE A 148 -7.08 -9.25 -2.08
CA PHE A 148 -8.36 -9.47 -2.76
C PHE A 148 -8.12 -9.90 -4.21
N ARG A 149 -8.90 -10.87 -4.67
CA ARG A 149 -8.94 -11.24 -6.08
C ARG A 149 -9.82 -10.25 -6.85
N ILE A 150 -9.39 -9.82 -8.05
CA ILE A 150 -10.13 -8.89 -8.90
C ILE A 150 -10.44 -9.51 -10.25
N ALA A 151 -11.58 -9.14 -10.84
CA ALA A 151 -12.05 -9.71 -12.10
C ALA A 151 -11.36 -9.09 -13.34
N TYR A 152 -11.00 -7.80 -13.28
CA TYR A 152 -10.46 -7.03 -14.40
C TYR A 152 -9.10 -6.43 -14.03
N PRO A 153 -8.01 -7.21 -14.15
CA PRO A 153 -6.67 -6.80 -13.73
C PRO A 153 -6.16 -5.51 -14.38
N GLU A 154 -6.56 -5.25 -15.62
CA GLU A 154 -6.23 -4.03 -16.37
C GLU A 154 -6.84 -2.76 -15.72
N ARG A 155 -7.83 -2.94 -14.84
CA ARG A 155 -8.51 -1.89 -14.06
C ARG A 155 -8.07 -1.84 -12.61
N HIS A 156 -6.85 -2.31 -12.30
CA HIS A 156 -6.30 -2.43 -10.96
C HIS A 156 -6.64 -1.24 -10.03
N LYS A 157 -6.30 -0.03 -10.47
CA LYS A 157 -6.54 1.19 -9.68
C LYS A 157 -8.04 1.47 -9.44
N ALA A 158 -8.88 1.18 -10.43
CA ALA A 158 -10.32 1.37 -10.33
C ALA A 158 -10.96 0.36 -9.36
N HIS A 159 -10.50 -0.90 -9.37
CA HIS A 159 -10.85 -1.91 -8.40
C HIS A 159 -10.38 -1.55 -6.99
N PHE A 160 -9.14 -1.03 -6.86
CA PHE A 160 -8.59 -0.61 -5.57
C PHE A 160 -9.53 0.39 -4.87
N TYR A 161 -9.93 1.46 -5.56
CA TYR A 161 -10.82 2.47 -4.96
C TYR A 161 -12.25 1.97 -4.72
N ALA A 162 -12.76 1.04 -5.53
CA ALA A 162 -14.04 0.42 -5.28
C ALA A 162 -14.02 -0.48 -4.02
N LEU A 163 -12.93 -1.24 -3.84
CA LEU A 163 -12.71 -2.04 -2.63
C LEU A 163 -12.55 -1.17 -1.38
N VAL A 164 -11.83 -0.04 -1.48
CA VAL A 164 -11.70 0.93 -0.39
C VAL A 164 -13.07 1.42 0.06
N ASP A 165 -13.92 1.86 -0.89
CA ASP A 165 -15.27 2.31 -0.56
C ASP A 165 -16.10 1.19 0.07
N GLU A 166 -16.11 0.00 -0.52
CA GLU A 166 -16.89 -1.12 0.01
C GLU A 166 -16.46 -1.53 1.43
N ILE A 167 -15.15 -1.55 1.69
CA ILE A 167 -14.65 -1.82 3.04
C ILE A 167 -15.12 -0.73 4.02
N GLN A 168 -15.03 0.53 3.65
CA GLN A 168 -15.43 1.66 4.50
C GLN A 168 -16.96 1.76 4.67
N GLU A 169 -17.74 1.38 3.67
CA GLU A 169 -19.20 1.33 3.75
C GLU A 169 -19.71 0.17 4.62
N ARG A 170 -19.08 -1.00 4.51
CA ARG A 170 -19.51 -2.21 5.21
C ARG A 170 -18.86 -2.39 6.59
N THR A 171 -17.83 -1.62 6.90
CA THR A 171 -17.08 -1.76 8.15
C THR A 171 -16.72 -0.38 8.71
N PRO A 172 -16.46 -0.25 10.01
CA PRO A 172 -15.99 1.00 10.60
C PRO A 172 -14.48 1.24 10.36
N LEU A 173 -13.87 0.60 9.38
CA LEU A 173 -12.43 0.66 9.13
C LEU A 173 -12.08 1.80 8.20
N ILE A 174 -10.94 2.42 8.45
CA ILE A 174 -10.29 3.39 7.56
C ILE A 174 -9.17 2.66 6.83
N VAL A 175 -9.15 2.77 5.50
CA VAL A 175 -8.19 2.12 4.61
C VAL A 175 -7.10 3.10 4.18
N ASP A 176 -5.86 2.63 4.08
CA ASP A 176 -4.76 3.42 3.50
C ASP A 176 -4.87 3.48 1.97
N GLU A 177 -5.32 4.61 1.46
CA GLU A 177 -5.51 4.84 0.01
C GLU A 177 -4.19 5.01 -0.77
N SER A 178 -3.05 5.12 -0.10
CA SER A 178 -1.74 5.29 -0.76
C SER A 178 -1.28 4.07 -1.54
N GLY A 179 -1.92 2.91 -1.33
CA GLY A 179 -1.56 1.61 -1.89
C GLY A 179 -2.05 1.31 -3.31
N SER A 180 -2.67 2.26 -4.02
CA SER A 180 -3.35 2.05 -5.32
C SER A 180 -2.45 1.74 -6.52
N ASP A 181 -1.13 1.70 -6.34
CA ASP A 181 -0.16 1.49 -7.42
C ASP A 181 0.15 -0.01 -7.60
N VAL A 182 0.21 -0.47 -8.86
CA VAL A 182 0.56 -1.87 -9.21
C VAL A 182 1.92 -2.30 -8.67
N VAL A 183 2.86 -1.37 -8.43
CA VAL A 183 4.17 -1.65 -7.84
C VAL A 183 4.19 -1.57 -6.31
N ARG A 184 3.00 -1.51 -5.67
CA ARG A 184 2.90 -1.53 -4.21
C ARG A 184 3.61 -2.76 -3.65
N LEU A 185 4.51 -2.55 -2.71
CA LEU A 185 5.22 -3.63 -2.03
C LEU A 185 4.43 -4.13 -0.82
N ARG A 186 4.32 -5.43 -0.74
CA ARG A 186 3.98 -6.14 0.49
C ARG A 186 5.28 -6.58 1.16
N VAL A 187 5.59 -6.00 2.30
CA VAL A 187 6.75 -6.39 3.13
C VAL A 187 6.45 -7.71 3.82
N ALA A 188 7.44 -8.59 3.90
CA ALA A 188 7.32 -9.86 4.61
C ALA A 188 6.86 -9.63 6.05
N SER A 189 6.02 -10.52 6.55
CA SER A 189 5.46 -10.45 7.88
C SER A 189 5.17 -11.85 8.40
N TYR A 190 4.85 -11.94 9.67
CA TYR A 190 4.41 -13.17 10.30
C TYR A 190 3.12 -12.93 11.08
N ASP A 191 2.13 -13.80 10.83
CA ASP A 191 0.88 -13.86 11.58
C ASP A 191 0.62 -15.30 11.96
N PRO A 192 0.51 -15.66 13.25
CA PRO A 192 0.24 -17.03 13.66
C PRO A 192 -1.16 -17.51 13.29
N HIS A 193 -2.09 -16.58 13.00
CA HIS A 193 -3.48 -16.88 12.68
C HIS A 193 -3.98 -16.05 11.49
N PRO A 194 -3.37 -16.17 10.30
CA PRO A 194 -3.85 -15.44 9.13
C PRO A 194 -5.19 -16.02 8.67
N TYR A 195 -6.03 -15.18 8.08
CA TYR A 195 -7.13 -15.67 7.26
C TYR A 195 -6.60 -16.00 5.86
N PHE A 196 -6.99 -17.15 5.33
CA PHE A 196 -6.62 -17.59 3.98
C PHE A 196 -7.77 -18.34 3.32
N ASN A 197 -8.16 -17.89 2.12
CA ASN A 197 -9.13 -18.52 1.24
C ASN A 197 -8.70 -18.31 -0.23
N PRO A 198 -7.96 -19.24 -0.83
CA PRO A 198 -7.50 -19.12 -2.21
C PRO A 198 -8.63 -19.17 -3.24
N ASP A 199 -9.79 -19.74 -2.88
CA ASP A 199 -10.96 -19.92 -3.73
C ASP A 199 -11.95 -18.75 -3.66
N ALA A 200 -11.58 -17.65 -2.99
CA ALA A 200 -12.44 -16.48 -2.89
C ALA A 200 -12.82 -15.97 -4.30
N PRO A 201 -14.12 -15.66 -4.55
CA PRO A 201 -14.57 -15.19 -5.84
C PRO A 201 -13.91 -13.85 -6.21
N PRO A 202 -13.69 -13.57 -7.49
CA PRO A 202 -13.12 -12.30 -7.91
C PRO A 202 -14.09 -11.14 -7.63
N TYR A 203 -13.54 -10.03 -7.18
CA TYR A 203 -14.26 -8.78 -7.01
C TYR A 203 -14.61 -8.17 -8.36
N LEU A 204 -15.89 -7.95 -8.62
CA LEU A 204 -16.40 -7.53 -9.93
C LEU A 204 -16.51 -6.01 -10.10
N TYR A 205 -16.68 -5.27 -8.98
CA TYR A 205 -16.94 -3.83 -9.05
C TYR A 205 -15.65 -3.03 -9.22
N TYR A 206 -15.73 -1.96 -9.99
CA TYR A 206 -14.67 -0.99 -10.15
C TYR A 206 -15.27 0.41 -10.31
N LYS A 207 -14.57 1.41 -9.82
CA LYS A 207 -14.98 2.80 -10.05
C LYS A 207 -14.75 3.17 -11.52
N PRO A 208 -15.74 3.74 -12.21
CA PRO A 208 -15.48 4.32 -13.51
C PRO A 208 -14.38 5.37 -13.36
N ASN A 209 -13.40 5.29 -14.25
CA ASN A 209 -12.17 6.08 -14.19
C ASN A 209 -12.43 7.59 -14.11
N LYS A 210 -12.62 8.14 -12.91
CA LYS A 210 -12.42 9.58 -12.68
C LYS A 210 -10.95 9.99 -12.89
N TYR A 211 -10.04 9.02 -12.97
CA TYR A 211 -8.59 9.19 -13.14
C TYR A 211 -8.07 8.85 -14.54
N SER A 212 -8.86 8.32 -15.42
CA SER A 212 -8.76 8.60 -16.84
C SER A 212 -9.52 9.92 -17.11
N ALA A 213 -9.16 10.98 -16.44
CA ALA A 213 -9.33 12.26 -17.10
C ALA A 213 -8.77 12.05 -18.52
N PRO A 214 -9.53 12.32 -19.59
CA PRO A 214 -9.00 12.22 -20.92
C PRO A 214 -7.66 12.92 -20.84
N ARG A 215 -6.59 12.20 -21.24
CA ARG A 215 -5.24 12.80 -21.35
C ARG A 215 -5.52 14.16 -21.91
N ARG A 216 -5.43 15.21 -21.07
CA ARG A 216 -5.72 16.56 -21.54
C ARG A 216 -4.85 16.66 -22.77
N VAL A 217 -5.47 16.50 -23.93
CA VAL A 217 -4.84 16.90 -25.18
C VAL A 217 -4.42 18.30 -24.83
N LYS A 218 -3.10 18.52 -24.73
CA LYS A 218 -2.59 19.85 -24.49
C LYS A 218 -3.20 20.65 -25.63
N LYS A 219 -4.37 21.28 -25.37
CA LYS A 219 -4.88 22.31 -26.29
C LYS A 219 -3.70 23.22 -26.44
N ALA A 220 -3.25 23.38 -27.70
CA ALA A 220 -2.20 24.31 -28.00
C ALA A 220 -2.53 25.57 -27.19
N ARG A 221 -1.73 25.85 -26.15
CA ARG A 221 -1.97 27.00 -25.27
C ARG A 221 -1.84 28.19 -26.18
N ASN A 222 -2.88 29.00 -26.23
CA ASN A 222 -2.80 30.26 -26.97
C ASN A 222 -1.81 31.15 -26.21
N ALA A 223 -0.77 31.64 -26.88
CA ALA A 223 0.31 32.42 -26.26
C ALA A 223 -0.21 33.60 -25.43
N GLU A 224 -1.33 34.20 -25.85
CA GLU A 224 -2.00 35.28 -25.11
C GLU A 224 -2.59 34.81 -23.78
N MET A 225 -3.21 33.59 -23.73
CA MET A 225 -3.73 33.04 -22.47
C MET A 225 -2.62 32.67 -21.49
N ASP A 226 -1.46 32.24 -21.99
CA ASP A 226 -0.27 31.96 -21.17
C ASP A 226 0.25 33.23 -20.49
N VAL A 227 0.29 34.37 -21.19
CA VAL A 227 0.71 35.66 -20.64
C VAL A 227 -0.24 36.12 -19.53
N VAL A 228 -1.56 36.07 -19.77
CA VAL A 228 -2.57 36.46 -18.78
C VAL A 228 -2.51 35.58 -17.53
N THR A 229 -2.32 34.25 -17.71
CA THR A 229 -2.23 33.30 -16.60
C THR A 229 -0.99 33.55 -15.75
N LYS A 230 0.16 33.79 -16.39
CA LYS A 230 1.41 34.14 -15.69
C LYS A 230 1.30 35.44 -14.93
N GLN A 231 0.73 36.50 -15.53
CA GLN A 231 0.51 37.77 -14.86
C GLN A 231 -0.38 37.65 -13.62
N ARG A 232 -1.47 36.87 -13.71
CA ARG A 232 -2.35 36.59 -12.56
C ARG A 232 -1.61 35.84 -11.45
N ALA A 233 -0.81 34.83 -11.79
CA ALA A 233 -0.01 34.10 -10.82
C ALA A 233 1.01 35.00 -10.12
N TYR A 234 1.74 35.84 -10.86
CA TYR A 234 2.64 36.84 -10.26
C TYR A 234 1.93 37.80 -9.33
N SER A 235 0.77 38.31 -9.72
CA SER A 235 -0.03 39.21 -8.88
C SER A 235 -0.48 38.54 -7.59
N LEU A 236 -0.89 37.26 -7.66
CA LEU A 236 -1.30 36.48 -6.50
C LEU A 236 -0.11 36.23 -5.56
N ILE A 237 1.05 35.82 -6.10
CA ILE A 237 2.28 35.59 -5.31
C ILE A 237 2.68 36.87 -4.58
N LYS A 238 2.68 38.03 -5.24
CA LYS A 238 2.96 39.33 -4.60
C LYS A 238 2.01 39.64 -3.43
N ILE A 239 0.72 39.31 -3.57
CA ILE A 239 -0.27 39.50 -2.50
C ILE A 239 0.05 38.57 -1.32
N ILE A 240 0.34 37.30 -1.59
CA ILE A 240 0.71 36.28 -0.59
C ILE A 240 1.94 36.73 0.19
N GLN A 241 3.01 37.14 -0.51
CA GLN A 241 4.24 37.65 0.09
C GLN A 241 3.99 38.92 0.92
N LYS A 242 3.27 39.90 0.37
CA LYS A 242 2.95 41.14 1.08
C LYS A 242 2.12 40.92 2.35
N LYS A 243 1.22 39.96 2.33
CA LYS A 243 0.36 39.60 3.48
C LYS A 243 0.96 38.54 4.39
N GLN A 244 2.14 38.01 4.05
CA GLN A 244 2.80 36.92 4.79
C GLN A 244 1.88 35.70 5.04
N ILE A 245 1.10 35.34 4.02
CA ILE A 245 0.18 34.20 4.12
C ILE A 245 0.96 32.91 3.84
N ASP A 246 0.99 32.01 4.81
CA ASP A 246 1.52 30.65 4.57
C ASP A 246 0.47 29.82 3.83
N ILE A 247 0.75 29.53 2.56
CA ILE A 247 -0.08 28.67 1.70
C ILE A 247 0.49 27.25 1.60
N THR A 248 1.59 26.95 2.30
CA THR A 248 2.35 25.69 2.18
C THR A 248 2.08 24.72 3.33
N VAL A 249 0.96 24.90 4.04
CA VAL A 249 0.61 24.08 5.21
C VAL A 249 0.48 22.60 4.83
N GLY A 250 1.47 21.80 5.28
CA GLY A 250 1.55 20.37 5.05
C GLY A 250 2.27 19.98 3.75
N ARG A 251 2.98 18.84 3.81
CA ARG A 251 3.86 18.35 2.75
C ARG A 251 3.15 18.15 1.39
N ALA A 252 1.88 17.73 1.41
CA ALA A 252 1.12 17.49 0.18
C ALA A 252 0.82 18.81 -0.56
N VAL A 253 0.40 19.84 0.17
CA VAL A 253 0.10 21.17 -0.38
C VAL A 253 1.40 21.81 -0.88
N TRP A 254 2.45 21.78 -0.08
CA TRP A 254 3.79 22.24 -0.43
C TRP A 254 4.26 21.65 -1.77
N LYS A 255 4.19 20.32 -1.90
CA LYS A 255 4.57 19.62 -3.15
C LYS A 255 3.71 20.03 -4.33
N SER A 256 2.39 20.17 -4.15
CA SER A 256 1.46 20.53 -5.22
C SER A 256 1.71 21.94 -5.74
N ILE A 257 1.98 22.90 -4.86
CA ILE A 257 2.31 24.29 -5.24
C ILE A 257 3.63 24.32 -6.00
N GLY A 258 4.70 23.66 -5.50
CA GLY A 258 5.97 23.58 -6.20
C GLY A 258 5.87 22.96 -7.60
N GLN A 259 5.09 21.89 -7.75
CA GLN A 259 4.83 21.26 -9.05
C GLN A 259 4.04 22.17 -9.99
N ALA A 260 3.05 22.91 -9.48
CA ALA A 260 2.27 23.85 -10.28
C ALA A 260 3.15 25.00 -10.80
N LEU A 261 3.96 25.60 -9.93
CA LEU A 261 4.90 26.66 -10.31
C LEU A 261 5.96 26.20 -11.31
N ALA A 262 6.56 25.04 -11.10
CA ALA A 262 7.53 24.46 -12.03
C ALA A 262 6.90 24.13 -13.40
N SER A 263 5.65 23.69 -13.41
CA SER A 263 4.92 23.39 -14.65
C SER A 263 4.55 24.63 -15.43
N GLU A 264 4.25 25.75 -14.77
CA GLU A 264 3.77 26.98 -15.39
C GLU A 264 4.91 27.91 -15.81
N PHE A 265 5.95 28.01 -14.99
CA PHE A 265 7.04 28.97 -15.16
C PHE A 265 8.37 28.32 -15.60
N GLY A 266 8.43 26.99 -15.61
CA GLY A 266 9.69 26.23 -15.77
C GLY A 266 10.40 26.01 -14.43
N PRO A 267 11.42 25.11 -14.41
CA PRO A 267 12.05 24.68 -13.15
C PRO A 267 12.78 25.82 -12.42
N GLU A 268 13.49 26.69 -13.13
CA GLU A 268 14.28 27.77 -12.51
C GLU A 268 13.40 28.89 -11.94
N GLU A 269 12.52 29.44 -12.77
CA GLU A 269 11.62 30.51 -12.34
C GLU A 269 10.57 30.01 -11.35
N GLY A 270 10.04 28.80 -11.54
CA GLY A 270 9.11 28.17 -10.60
C GLY A 270 9.73 27.98 -9.22
N LEU A 271 11.00 27.60 -9.13
CA LEU A 271 11.73 27.49 -7.87
C LEU A 271 11.92 28.87 -7.20
N ARG A 272 12.27 29.89 -7.98
CA ARG A 272 12.44 31.26 -7.49
C ARG A 272 11.12 31.85 -6.91
N LEU A 273 10.00 31.50 -7.51
CA LEU A 273 8.68 31.97 -7.05
C LEU A 273 8.16 31.17 -5.85
N PHE A 274 8.73 30.01 -5.62
CA PHE A 274 8.34 29.13 -4.53
C PHE A 274 9.03 29.50 -3.20
N HIS A 275 10.21 30.08 -3.25
CA HIS A 275 10.99 30.61 -2.11
C HIS A 275 10.79 32.12 -1.93
#